data_c72f7e5764287623f4cf4f30555ddd85
#
_entry.id   c72f7e5764287623f4cf4f30555ddd85
#
_cell.length_a   1.000
_cell.length_b   1.000
_cell.length_c   1.000
_cell.angle_alpha   90.00
_cell.angle_beta   90.00
_cell.angle_gamma   90.00
#
_symmetry.space_group_name_H-M   'P 1'
#
loop_
_entity.id
_entity.type
_entity.pdbx_description
1 polymer ?
#
loop_
_entity_poly.entity_id
_entity_poly.type
_entity_poly.pdbx_seq_one_letter_code
_entity_poly.pdbx_strand_id
1 'polypeptide(L)'
;MLCLVFFAAILLRILGANDFLARSDEIVFYLLFISLVFSGALYFLLYNQSKKIAKIIYEKDKKLKKQASKIAQKNAQQQSLIEGICHEIKNPVAIMRLSAQSLQASTFAQKIIYSCDKITKLLDTLNSAFIGDVKPKIEKIDLRELALKVKNELVDERIEISGQKCVFCDRELMGLLLYNLISNALKYSSGRVIIRLSKSGIFVRDFGEGFSKSEKELIFKKFYKGQNHKNSGSLGFGLWACKQICKIHSFLLKANSTKHGSTFAVLC
;
A
#
# COMPACT_ATOMS: atom_id res chain seq x y z
N MET A 1 -3.91 -46.14 -24.85
CA MET A 1 -4.88 -46.91 -25.62
C MET A 1 -4.25 -47.67 -26.78
N LEU A 2 -3.46 -47.06 -27.69
CA LEU A 2 -2.74 -47.75 -28.77
C LEU A 2 -1.89 -48.95 -28.28
N CYS A 3 -1.18 -48.79 -27.17
CA CYS A 3 -0.36 -49.87 -26.58
C CYS A 3 -1.20 -51.05 -26.11
N LEU A 4 -2.40 -50.86 -25.58
CA LEU A 4 -3.31 -51.92 -25.14
C LEU A 4 -3.87 -52.72 -26.33
N VAL A 5 -4.18 -52.05 -27.42
CA VAL A 5 -4.68 -52.65 -28.67
C VAL A 5 -3.55 -53.48 -29.33
N PHE A 6 -2.31 -52.94 -29.33
CA PHE A 6 -1.14 -53.64 -29.83
C PHE A 6 -0.79 -54.86 -28.99
N PHE A 7 -0.88 -54.78 -27.67
CA PHE A 7 -0.65 -55.88 -26.74
C PHE A 7 -1.71 -56.97 -26.87
N ALA A 8 -3.00 -56.61 -27.03
CA ALA A 8 -4.08 -57.54 -27.29
C ALA A 8 -3.90 -58.29 -28.64
N ALA A 9 -3.46 -57.60 -29.69
CA ALA A 9 -3.18 -58.16 -31.00
C ALA A 9 -1.99 -59.17 -30.95
N ILE A 10 -0.93 -58.85 -30.20
CA ILE A 10 0.22 -59.75 -29.99
C ILE A 10 -0.20 -60.96 -29.16
N LEU A 11 -1.02 -60.81 -28.14
CA LEU A 11 -1.50 -61.88 -27.29
C LEU A 11 -2.39 -62.86 -28.06
N LEU A 12 -3.28 -62.40 -28.94
CA LEU A 12 -4.10 -63.21 -29.85
C LEU A 12 -3.26 -63.98 -30.88
N ARG A 13 -2.15 -63.43 -31.34
CA ARG A 13 -1.22 -64.04 -32.25
C ARG A 13 -0.41 -65.17 -31.58
N ILE A 14 -0.10 -65.07 -30.30
CA ILE A 14 0.63 -66.06 -29.51
C ILE A 14 -0.24 -67.32 -29.14
N LEU A 15 -1.58 -67.07 -29.03
CA LEU A 15 -2.54 -68.12 -28.62
C LEU A 15 -2.92 -69.15 -29.73
N GLY A 16 -2.35 -69.07 -30.93
CA GLY A 16 -2.29 -70.21 -31.91
C GLY A 16 -3.61 -70.61 -32.57
N ALA A 17 -4.55 -69.73 -32.80
CA ALA A 17 -5.81 -70.04 -33.49
C ALA A 17 -5.70 -69.72 -35.00
N ASN A 18 -5.27 -70.77 -35.79
CA ASN A 18 -4.97 -70.60 -37.22
C ASN A 18 -6.18 -70.13 -38.11
N ASP A 19 -7.43 -70.39 -37.71
CA ASP A 19 -8.63 -69.89 -38.44
C ASP A 19 -9.10 -68.54 -37.92
N PHE A 20 -8.63 -68.08 -36.77
CA PHE A 20 -8.89 -66.81 -36.21
C PHE A 20 -7.99 -65.69 -36.80
N LEU A 21 -6.80 -66.09 -37.32
CA LEU A 21 -5.78 -65.16 -37.81
C LEU A 21 -6.17 -64.37 -39.03
N ALA A 22 -6.93 -64.96 -39.96
CA ALA A 22 -7.42 -64.22 -41.16
C ALA A 22 -8.48 -63.20 -40.84
N ARG A 23 -9.33 -63.40 -39.80
CA ARG A 23 -10.28 -62.39 -39.27
C ARG A 23 -9.64 -61.44 -38.23
N SER A 24 -8.54 -61.84 -37.63
CA SER A 24 -7.87 -61.01 -36.61
C SER A 24 -7.25 -59.73 -37.22
N ASP A 25 -6.72 -59.81 -38.43
CA ASP A 25 -6.13 -58.64 -39.09
C ASP A 25 -7.18 -57.60 -39.46
N GLU A 26 -8.38 -58.01 -39.89
CA GLU A 26 -9.52 -57.12 -40.14
C GLU A 26 -10.00 -56.49 -38.81
N ILE A 27 -10.14 -57.23 -37.73
CA ILE A 27 -10.56 -56.75 -36.43
C ILE A 27 -9.56 -55.72 -35.88
N VAL A 28 -8.27 -56.00 -35.99
CA VAL A 28 -7.20 -55.09 -35.58
C VAL A 28 -7.26 -53.79 -36.39
N PHE A 29 -7.47 -53.90 -37.69
CA PHE A 29 -7.60 -52.74 -38.57
C PHE A 29 -8.83 -51.87 -38.17
N TYR A 30 -10.00 -52.47 -37.92
CA TYR A 30 -11.19 -51.73 -37.44
C TYR A 30 -10.97 -51.09 -36.10
N LEU A 31 -10.32 -51.74 -35.14
CA LEU A 31 -10.01 -51.16 -33.83
C LEU A 31 -9.02 -49.98 -33.92
N LEU A 32 -8.03 -50.07 -34.80
CA LEU A 32 -7.10 -48.97 -35.08
C LEU A 32 -7.80 -47.81 -35.75
N PHE A 33 -8.69 -48.08 -36.70
CA PHE A 33 -9.49 -47.04 -37.38
C PHE A 33 -10.43 -46.33 -36.39
N ILE A 34 -11.14 -47.10 -35.54
CA ILE A 34 -12.01 -46.53 -34.53
C ILE A 34 -11.20 -45.67 -33.52
N SER A 35 -10.03 -46.16 -33.11
CA SER A 35 -9.11 -45.42 -32.22
C SER A 35 -8.62 -44.12 -32.86
N LEU A 36 -8.29 -44.14 -34.14
CA LEU A 36 -7.90 -42.95 -34.91
C LEU A 36 -9.03 -41.91 -35.01
N VAL A 37 -10.22 -42.37 -35.34
CA VAL A 37 -11.41 -41.52 -35.45
C VAL A 37 -11.75 -40.89 -34.09
N PHE A 38 -11.73 -41.71 -33.04
CA PHE A 38 -11.99 -41.22 -31.67
C PHE A 38 -10.94 -40.23 -31.19
N SER A 39 -9.66 -40.49 -31.44
CA SER A 39 -8.57 -39.53 -31.07
C SER A 39 -8.69 -38.22 -31.87
N GLY A 40 -9.04 -38.28 -33.14
CA GLY A 40 -9.31 -37.10 -33.98
C GLY A 40 -10.51 -36.28 -33.46
N ALA A 41 -11.59 -36.97 -33.12
CA ALA A 41 -12.77 -36.31 -32.52
C ALA A 41 -12.46 -35.64 -31.17
N LEU A 42 -11.72 -36.35 -30.31
CA LEU A 42 -11.28 -35.80 -29.02
C LEU A 42 -10.36 -34.58 -29.20
N TYR A 43 -9.40 -34.68 -30.12
CA TYR A 43 -8.52 -33.55 -30.45
C TYR A 43 -9.32 -32.34 -30.95
N PHE A 44 -10.29 -32.57 -31.83
CA PHE A 44 -11.16 -31.51 -32.34
C PHE A 44 -11.99 -30.84 -31.26
N LEU A 45 -12.55 -31.63 -30.34
CA LEU A 45 -13.28 -31.11 -29.18
C LEU A 45 -12.39 -30.27 -28.26
N LEU A 46 -11.21 -30.78 -27.91
CA LEU A 46 -10.25 -30.06 -27.07
C LEU A 46 -9.75 -28.79 -27.75
N TYR A 47 -9.49 -28.83 -29.05
CA TYR A 47 -9.11 -27.62 -29.83
C TYR A 47 -10.20 -26.56 -29.84
N ASN A 48 -11.45 -26.94 -30.02
CA ASN A 48 -12.58 -25.99 -29.99
C ASN A 48 -12.81 -25.42 -28.58
N GLN A 49 -12.64 -26.24 -27.54
CA GLN A 49 -12.70 -25.81 -26.15
C GLN A 49 -11.58 -24.79 -25.85
N SER A 50 -10.34 -25.10 -26.26
CA SER A 50 -9.19 -24.20 -26.02
C SER A 50 -9.37 -22.85 -26.75
N LYS A 51 -9.91 -22.84 -27.96
CA LYS A 51 -10.26 -21.59 -28.68
C LYS A 51 -11.31 -20.76 -27.93
N LYS A 52 -12.36 -21.40 -27.40
CA LYS A 52 -13.39 -20.71 -26.61
C LYS A 52 -12.80 -20.09 -25.34
N ILE A 53 -11.98 -20.84 -24.62
CA ILE A 53 -11.30 -20.39 -23.40
C ILE A 53 -10.36 -19.21 -23.71
N ALA A 54 -9.54 -19.33 -24.75
CA ALA A 54 -8.63 -18.26 -25.19
C ALA A 54 -9.40 -16.96 -25.52
N LYS A 55 -10.55 -17.06 -26.20
CA LYS A 55 -11.40 -15.90 -26.50
C LYS A 55 -11.97 -15.26 -25.23
N ILE A 56 -12.45 -16.06 -24.27
CA ILE A 56 -12.98 -15.57 -23.00
C ILE A 56 -11.88 -14.86 -22.19
N ILE A 57 -10.67 -15.46 -22.13
CA ILE A 57 -9.53 -14.86 -21.45
C ILE A 57 -9.15 -13.52 -22.09
N TYR A 58 -9.06 -13.46 -23.41
CA TYR A 58 -8.76 -12.24 -24.14
C TYR A 58 -9.77 -11.12 -23.88
N GLU A 59 -11.07 -11.43 -23.91
CA GLU A 59 -12.14 -10.44 -23.63
C GLU A 59 -12.09 -9.96 -22.16
N LYS A 60 -11.81 -10.86 -21.22
CA LYS A 60 -11.63 -10.48 -19.80
C LYS A 60 -10.40 -9.59 -19.61
N ASP A 61 -9.26 -9.93 -20.20
CA ASP A 61 -8.03 -9.13 -20.12
C ASP A 61 -8.25 -7.73 -20.72
N LYS A 62 -8.92 -7.64 -21.87
CA LYS A 62 -9.29 -6.37 -22.50
C LYS A 62 -10.19 -5.52 -21.59
N LYS A 63 -11.19 -6.13 -20.92
CA LYS A 63 -12.04 -5.45 -19.93
C LYS A 63 -11.25 -4.95 -18.74
N LEU A 64 -10.37 -5.79 -18.18
CA LEU A 64 -9.52 -5.43 -17.05
C LEU A 64 -8.60 -4.27 -17.39
N LYS A 65 -7.94 -4.29 -18.55
CA LYS A 65 -7.09 -3.19 -19.02
C LYS A 65 -7.87 -1.88 -19.16
N LYS A 66 -9.09 -1.94 -19.70
CA LYS A 66 -9.97 -0.76 -19.83
C LYS A 66 -10.42 -0.22 -18.45
N GLN A 67 -10.69 -1.09 -17.49
CA GLN A 67 -11.04 -0.68 -16.14
C GLN A 67 -9.82 -0.06 -15.42
N ALA A 68 -8.66 -0.70 -15.54
CA ALA A 68 -7.41 -0.18 -14.96
C ALA A 68 -7.06 1.21 -15.50
N SER A 69 -7.18 1.42 -16.83
CA SER A 69 -6.93 2.74 -17.43
C SER A 69 -7.92 3.82 -16.95
N LYS A 70 -9.20 3.48 -16.80
CA LYS A 70 -10.21 4.42 -16.24
C LYS A 70 -9.91 4.78 -14.79
N ILE A 71 -9.49 3.81 -13.98
CA ILE A 71 -9.12 4.05 -12.58
C ILE A 71 -7.86 4.93 -12.51
N ALA A 72 -6.86 4.65 -13.34
CA ALA A 72 -5.65 5.46 -13.42
C ALA A 72 -5.95 6.91 -13.82
N GLN A 73 -6.81 7.11 -14.85
CA GLN A 73 -7.23 8.44 -15.28
C GLN A 73 -7.98 9.19 -14.17
N LYS A 74 -8.91 8.51 -13.48
CA LYS A 74 -9.65 9.11 -12.35
C LYS A 74 -8.74 9.50 -11.20
N ASN A 75 -7.75 8.65 -10.89
CA ASN A 75 -6.76 8.94 -9.86
C ASN A 75 -5.89 10.14 -10.24
N ALA A 76 -5.43 10.23 -11.49
CA ALA A 76 -4.67 11.38 -11.99
C ALA A 76 -5.46 12.69 -11.93
N GLN A 77 -6.75 12.67 -12.31
CA GLN A 77 -7.63 13.84 -12.18
C GLN A 77 -7.81 14.27 -10.71
N GLN A 78 -8.01 13.32 -9.80
CA GLN A 78 -8.13 13.62 -8.37
C GLN A 78 -6.84 14.22 -7.82
N GLN A 79 -5.69 13.73 -8.26
CA GLN A 79 -4.39 14.24 -7.89
C GLN A 79 -4.20 15.69 -8.33
N SER A 80 -4.44 16.00 -9.60
CA SER A 80 -4.34 17.35 -10.15
C SER A 80 -5.29 18.34 -9.46
N LEU A 81 -6.53 17.92 -9.13
CA LEU A 81 -7.47 18.72 -8.36
C LEU A 81 -6.95 19.07 -6.98
N ILE A 82 -6.36 18.10 -6.28
CA ILE A 82 -5.82 18.31 -4.93
C ILE A 82 -4.61 19.24 -4.97
N GLU A 83 -3.70 19.05 -5.93
CA GLU A 83 -2.57 19.94 -6.13
C GLU A 83 -3.04 21.38 -6.36
N GLY A 84 -4.05 21.59 -7.23
CA GLY A 84 -4.64 22.90 -7.48
C GLY A 84 -5.25 23.53 -6.21
N ILE A 85 -6.07 22.77 -5.48
CA ILE A 85 -6.69 23.25 -4.23
C ILE A 85 -5.62 23.56 -3.18
N CYS A 86 -4.59 22.72 -3.03
CA CYS A 86 -3.50 22.99 -2.10
C CYS A 86 -2.77 24.29 -2.43
N HIS A 87 -2.50 24.55 -3.71
CA HIS A 87 -1.88 25.80 -4.16
C HIS A 87 -2.77 27.03 -3.89
N GLU A 88 -4.06 26.93 -4.20
CA GLU A 88 -5.02 28.02 -3.97
C GLU A 88 -5.23 28.33 -2.50
N ILE A 89 -5.14 27.33 -1.60
CA ILE A 89 -5.26 27.56 -0.15
C ILE A 89 -3.95 28.08 0.45
N LYS A 90 -2.78 27.63 -0.05
CA LYS A 90 -1.48 28.14 0.42
C LYS A 90 -1.34 29.64 0.28
N ASN A 91 -1.83 30.21 -0.82
CA ASN A 91 -1.72 31.64 -1.10
C ASN A 91 -2.42 32.52 -0.02
N PRO A 92 -3.74 32.36 0.28
CA PRO A 92 -4.37 33.17 1.31
C PRO A 92 -3.83 32.90 2.71
N VAL A 93 -3.37 31.65 2.99
CA VAL A 93 -2.70 31.34 4.26
C VAL A 93 -1.39 32.09 4.42
N ALA A 94 -0.59 32.17 3.35
CA ALA A 94 0.65 32.96 3.36
C ALA A 94 0.38 34.48 3.59
N ILE A 95 -0.66 35.02 2.95
CA ILE A 95 -1.08 36.41 3.15
C ILE A 95 -1.53 36.66 4.60
N MET A 96 -2.36 35.76 5.17
CA MET A 96 -2.78 35.83 6.57
C MET A 96 -1.59 35.78 7.53
N ARG A 97 -0.62 34.93 7.26
CA ARG A 97 0.61 34.82 8.05
C ARG A 97 1.43 36.11 8.01
N LEU A 98 1.66 36.64 6.81
CA LEU A 98 2.38 37.92 6.63
C LEU A 98 1.68 39.08 7.32
N SER A 99 0.36 39.16 7.19
CA SER A 99 -0.45 40.18 7.86
C SER A 99 -0.41 40.07 9.39
N ALA A 100 -0.40 38.84 9.91
CA ALA A 100 -0.26 38.61 11.35
C ALA A 100 1.16 38.95 11.86
N GLN A 101 2.20 38.72 11.06
CA GLN A 101 3.59 39.08 11.38
C GLN A 101 3.77 40.62 11.46
N SER A 102 3.02 41.40 10.68
CA SER A 102 3.06 42.87 10.71
C SER A 102 2.36 43.48 11.96
N LEU A 103 1.50 42.69 12.62
CA LEU A 103 0.86 43.08 13.88
C LEU A 103 1.83 42.79 15.04
N GLN A 104 2.62 43.79 15.43
CA GLN A 104 3.66 43.64 16.47
C GLN A 104 3.13 42.97 17.75
N ALA A 105 3.80 41.87 18.12
CA ALA A 105 3.84 41.23 19.46
C ALA A 105 2.51 40.95 20.21
N SER A 106 1.37 40.84 19.50
CA SER A 106 0.13 40.44 20.17
C SER A 106 0.03 38.89 20.24
N THR A 107 -0.44 38.40 21.40
CA THR A 107 -0.76 36.98 21.58
C THR A 107 -1.75 36.44 20.54
N PHE A 108 -2.55 37.33 19.97
CA PHE A 108 -3.52 37.04 18.91
C PHE A 108 -2.81 36.78 17.55
N ALA A 109 -1.82 37.61 17.21
CA ALA A 109 -1.01 37.43 16.01
C ALA A 109 -0.25 36.09 16.04
N GLN A 110 0.33 35.72 17.18
CA GLN A 110 1.00 34.43 17.36
C GLN A 110 0.06 33.21 17.15
N LYS A 111 -1.20 33.30 17.63
CA LYS A 111 -2.22 32.28 17.39
C LYS A 111 -2.60 32.14 15.91
N ILE A 112 -2.68 33.29 15.18
CA ILE A 112 -2.94 33.26 13.74
C ILE A 112 -1.77 32.62 12.99
N ILE A 113 -0.54 33.02 13.28
CA ILE A 113 0.67 32.44 12.67
C ILE A 113 0.73 30.92 12.90
N TYR A 114 0.50 30.47 14.14
CA TYR A 114 0.43 29.06 14.47
C TYR A 114 -0.64 28.31 13.67
N SER A 115 -1.83 28.92 13.51
CA SER A 115 -2.91 28.33 12.73
C SER A 115 -2.57 28.23 11.24
N CYS A 116 -1.93 29.25 10.68
CA CYS A 116 -1.44 29.28 9.31
C CYS A 116 -0.39 28.17 9.07
N ASP A 117 0.58 28.04 9.97
CA ASP A 117 1.61 26.99 9.89
C ASP A 117 0.99 25.59 9.95
N LYS A 118 -0.02 25.40 10.80
CA LYS A 118 -0.78 24.16 10.90
C LYS A 118 -1.53 23.83 9.62
N ILE A 119 -2.18 24.79 8.99
CA ILE A 119 -2.87 24.61 7.70
C ILE A 119 -1.85 24.27 6.61
N THR A 120 -0.74 24.99 6.52
CA THR A 120 0.31 24.72 5.54
C THR A 120 0.86 23.30 5.69
N LYS A 121 1.16 22.86 6.91
CA LYS A 121 1.62 21.47 7.16
C LYS A 121 0.56 20.42 6.80
N LEU A 122 -0.72 20.71 7.00
CA LEU A 122 -1.80 19.82 6.55
C LEU A 122 -1.85 19.74 5.02
N LEU A 123 -1.69 20.87 4.34
CA LEU A 123 -1.67 20.92 2.87
C LEU A 123 -0.44 20.18 2.30
N ASP A 124 0.73 20.31 2.93
CA ASP A 124 1.93 19.57 2.54
C ASP A 124 1.76 18.08 2.75
N THR A 125 1.10 17.68 3.84
CA THR A 125 0.74 16.28 4.10
C THR A 125 -0.22 15.75 3.04
N LEU A 126 -1.22 16.52 2.63
CA LEU A 126 -2.15 16.17 1.56
C LEU A 126 -1.42 16.03 0.22
N ASN A 127 -0.60 17.01 -0.12
CA ASN A 127 0.17 17.01 -1.37
C ASN A 127 1.09 15.78 -1.45
N SER A 128 1.91 15.54 -0.43
CA SER A 128 2.81 14.38 -0.36
C SER A 128 2.06 13.05 -0.45
N ALA A 129 0.85 13.03 0.09
CA ALA A 129 -0.01 11.86 0.11
C ALA A 129 -0.59 11.50 -1.27
N PHE A 130 -0.75 12.47 -2.17
CA PHE A 130 -1.32 12.28 -3.50
C PHE A 130 -0.28 12.23 -4.62
N ILE A 131 0.96 12.70 -4.37
CA ILE A 131 2.02 12.69 -5.38
C ILE A 131 2.64 11.28 -5.43
N GLY A 132 2.10 10.41 -6.28
CA GLY A 132 2.62 9.06 -6.53
C GLY A 132 4.01 9.01 -7.20
N ASP A 133 4.54 10.15 -7.71
CA ASP A 133 5.77 10.26 -8.49
C ASP A 133 6.85 11.15 -7.85
N VAL A 134 6.80 11.37 -6.54
CA VAL A 134 7.90 12.10 -5.86
C VAL A 134 9.17 11.26 -5.94
N LYS A 135 10.16 11.74 -6.67
CA LYS A 135 11.54 11.22 -6.59
C LYS A 135 12.15 11.77 -5.29
N PRO A 136 12.35 10.93 -4.25
CA PRO A 136 12.88 11.40 -2.98
C PRO A 136 14.33 11.84 -3.16
N LYS A 137 14.70 12.95 -2.54
CA LYS A 137 16.09 13.40 -2.45
C LYS A 137 16.79 12.64 -1.32
N ILE A 138 17.37 11.50 -1.66
CA ILE A 138 18.01 10.63 -0.67
C ILE A 138 19.34 11.19 -0.23
N GLU A 139 19.49 11.47 1.06
CA GLU A 139 20.72 11.89 1.73
C GLU A 139 20.91 11.17 3.06
N LYS A 140 22.13 11.15 3.59
CA LYS A 140 22.42 10.57 4.92
C LYS A 140 21.98 11.54 6.00
N ILE A 141 21.02 11.15 6.83
CA ILE A 141 20.40 11.99 7.84
C ILE A 141 20.60 11.39 9.25
N ASP A 142 20.97 12.24 10.20
CA ASP A 142 20.87 11.91 11.61
C ASP A 142 19.42 12.10 12.08
N LEU A 143 18.76 10.99 12.37
CA LEU A 143 17.37 10.99 12.83
C LEU A 143 17.19 11.63 14.22
N ARG A 144 18.24 11.70 15.05
CA ARG A 144 18.18 12.38 16.35
C ARG A 144 18.06 13.88 16.14
N GLU A 145 18.90 14.45 15.27
CA GLU A 145 18.84 15.87 14.90
C GLU A 145 17.45 16.23 14.36
N LEU A 146 16.94 15.41 13.44
CA LEU A 146 15.63 15.62 12.84
C LEU A 146 14.48 15.52 13.86
N ALA A 147 14.55 14.55 14.78
CA ALA A 147 13.55 14.39 15.86
C ALA A 147 13.59 15.56 16.85
N LEU A 148 14.78 16.10 17.18
CA LEU A 148 14.94 17.30 17.99
C LEU A 148 14.34 18.54 17.31
N LYS A 149 14.56 18.69 16.00
CA LYS A 149 13.93 19.76 15.22
C LYS A 149 12.40 19.69 15.32
N VAL A 150 11.81 18.51 15.10
CA VAL A 150 10.36 18.29 15.21
C VAL A 150 9.87 18.55 16.65
N LYS A 151 10.61 18.13 17.68
CA LYS A 151 10.28 18.44 19.08
C LYS A 151 10.20 19.95 19.31
N ASN A 152 11.20 20.71 18.85
CA ASN A 152 11.22 22.17 19.00
C ASN A 152 10.07 22.84 18.24
N GLU A 153 9.65 22.30 17.09
CA GLU A 153 8.49 22.80 16.35
C GLU A 153 7.15 22.54 17.09
N LEU A 154 7.04 21.39 17.77
CA LEU A 154 5.82 21.03 18.51
C LEU A 154 5.71 21.72 19.87
N VAL A 155 6.83 22.24 20.40
CA VAL A 155 6.92 22.97 21.68
C VAL A 155 6.22 22.22 22.81
N ASP A 156 6.51 20.93 22.97
CA ASP A 156 5.88 20.09 23.99
C ASP A 156 6.93 19.34 24.83
N GLU A 157 6.92 19.58 26.12
CA GLU A 157 7.90 19.02 27.06
C GLU A 157 7.72 17.51 27.32
N ARG A 158 6.55 16.97 27.00
CA ARG A 158 6.26 15.53 27.14
C ARG A 158 7.06 14.64 26.19
N ILE A 159 7.77 15.23 25.22
CA ILE A 159 8.53 14.49 24.21
C ILE A 159 9.93 14.14 24.76
N GLU A 160 10.18 12.85 24.91
CA GLU A 160 11.48 12.29 25.28
C GLU A 160 12.14 11.61 24.07
N ILE A 161 13.41 11.93 23.78
CA ILE A 161 14.14 11.36 22.65
C ILE A 161 15.36 10.60 23.18
N SER A 162 15.49 9.32 22.80
CA SER A 162 16.60 8.46 23.19
C SER A 162 17.21 7.72 22.00
N GLY A 163 18.49 7.39 22.12
CA GLY A 163 19.25 6.70 21.08
C GLY A 163 19.70 7.61 19.94
N GLN A 164 20.30 7.00 18.93
CA GLN A 164 20.81 7.67 17.73
C GLN A 164 20.76 6.71 16.55
N LYS A 165 20.47 7.22 15.35
CA LYS A 165 20.51 6.46 14.11
C LYS A 165 20.68 7.40 12.92
N CYS A 166 21.61 7.05 12.02
CA CYS A 166 21.68 7.64 10.70
C CYS A 166 21.00 6.71 9.68
N VAL A 167 20.30 7.31 8.72
CA VAL A 167 19.59 6.60 7.65
C VAL A 167 19.69 7.38 6.34
N PHE A 168 19.66 6.68 5.22
CA PHE A 168 19.55 7.31 3.91
C PHE A 168 18.07 7.52 3.58
N CYS A 169 17.63 8.77 3.59
CA CYS A 169 16.23 9.12 3.32
C CYS A 169 16.11 10.57 2.83
N ASP A 170 14.92 10.95 2.40
CA ASP A 170 14.57 12.34 2.14
C ASP A 170 14.28 13.06 3.45
N ARG A 171 14.99 14.17 3.71
CA ARG A 171 14.90 14.95 4.98
C ARG A 171 13.49 15.51 5.22
N GLU A 172 12.87 16.06 4.19
CA GLU A 172 11.56 16.70 4.32
C GLU A 172 10.46 15.67 4.55
N LEU A 173 10.46 14.59 3.76
CA LEU A 173 9.49 13.51 3.91
C LEU A 173 9.64 12.80 5.27
N MET A 174 10.88 12.58 5.71
CA MET A 174 11.11 11.96 7.03
C MET A 174 10.74 12.90 8.17
N GLY A 175 10.99 14.21 8.05
CA GLY A 175 10.52 15.23 8.99
C GLY A 175 9.00 15.23 9.11
N LEU A 176 8.29 15.18 7.97
CA LEU A 176 6.83 15.08 7.93
C LEU A 176 6.31 13.79 8.58
N LEU A 177 6.97 12.65 8.35
CA LEU A 177 6.64 11.38 8.98
C LEU A 177 6.77 11.48 10.51
N LEU A 178 7.90 11.97 11.01
CA LEU A 178 8.13 12.16 12.44
C LEU A 178 7.11 13.11 13.06
N TYR A 179 6.84 14.25 12.39
CA TYR A 179 5.84 15.22 12.85
C TYR A 179 4.45 14.57 12.99
N ASN A 180 4.01 13.80 11.99
CA ASN A 180 2.72 13.11 12.04
C ASN A 180 2.64 12.07 13.14
N LEU A 181 3.68 11.25 13.34
CA LEU A 181 3.69 10.23 14.39
C LEU A 181 3.72 10.86 15.79
N ILE A 182 4.56 11.88 16.00
CA ILE A 182 4.70 12.55 17.31
C ILE A 182 3.45 13.37 17.64
N SER A 183 2.94 14.14 16.68
CA SER A 183 1.71 14.91 16.85
C SER A 183 0.49 14.03 17.15
N ASN A 184 0.40 12.84 16.52
CA ASN A 184 -0.61 11.85 16.87
C ASN A 184 -0.43 11.34 18.29
N ALA A 185 0.79 10.99 18.70
CA ALA A 185 1.10 10.52 20.05
C ALA A 185 0.71 11.56 21.12
N LEU A 186 1.02 12.84 20.89
CA LEU A 186 0.64 13.94 21.78
C LEU A 186 -0.87 14.17 21.83
N LYS A 187 -1.55 13.98 20.72
CA LYS A 187 -3.01 14.17 20.61
C LYS A 187 -3.81 13.10 21.33
N TYR A 188 -3.35 11.85 21.25
CA TYR A 188 -4.08 10.69 21.79
C TYR A 188 -3.57 10.24 23.16
N SER A 189 -2.61 10.95 23.74
CA SER A 189 -2.08 10.71 25.07
C SER A 189 -1.91 12.02 25.82
N SER A 190 -2.29 12.05 27.10
CA SER A 190 -1.96 13.13 28.04
C SER A 190 -0.60 12.93 28.69
N GLY A 191 -0.05 11.72 28.62
CA GLY A 191 1.23 11.37 29.20
C GLY A 191 2.43 11.69 28.31
N ARG A 192 3.61 11.21 28.73
CA ARG A 192 4.84 11.35 27.96
C ARG A 192 4.77 10.65 26.60
N VAL A 193 5.55 11.14 25.65
CA VAL A 193 5.76 10.55 24.33
C VAL A 193 7.23 10.19 24.17
N ILE A 194 7.54 8.90 23.99
CA ILE A 194 8.91 8.41 23.92
C ILE A 194 9.27 8.11 22.45
N ILE A 195 10.31 8.76 21.97
CA ILE A 195 10.92 8.49 20.67
C ILE A 195 12.23 7.73 20.93
N ARG A 196 12.29 6.47 20.50
CA ARG A 196 13.48 5.64 20.61
C ARG A 196 14.05 5.37 19.23
N LEU A 197 15.32 5.77 19.04
CA LEU A 197 16.11 5.50 17.84
C LEU A 197 17.02 4.32 18.12
N SER A 198 16.96 3.28 17.29
CA SER A 198 17.75 2.07 17.45
C SER A 198 18.25 1.55 16.10
N LYS A 199 19.12 0.54 16.11
CA LYS A 199 19.62 -0.11 14.88
C LYS A 199 18.47 -0.59 13.97
N SER A 200 17.36 -1.05 14.53
CA SER A 200 16.20 -1.57 13.78
C SER A 200 15.27 -0.49 13.24
N GLY A 201 15.32 0.75 13.73
CA GLY A 201 14.44 1.81 13.24
C GLY A 201 14.08 2.86 14.31
N ILE A 202 12.97 3.56 14.02
CA ILE A 202 12.37 4.60 14.83
C ILE A 202 11.14 4.03 15.52
N PHE A 203 11.00 4.26 16.82
CA PHE A 203 9.85 3.86 17.63
C PHE A 203 9.26 5.09 18.31
N VAL A 204 8.01 5.38 18.03
CA VAL A 204 7.23 6.44 18.70
C VAL A 204 6.18 5.78 19.57
N ARG A 205 6.28 5.94 20.88
CA ARG A 205 5.37 5.36 21.87
C ARG A 205 4.63 6.43 22.62
N ASP A 206 3.33 6.28 22.67
CA ASP A 206 2.42 7.02 23.54
C ASP A 206 1.88 6.15 24.67
N PHE A 207 1.23 6.78 25.66
CA PHE A 207 0.60 6.13 26.82
C PHE A 207 -0.90 6.50 26.88
N GLY A 208 -1.55 6.58 25.71
CA GLY A 208 -2.97 6.86 25.58
C GLY A 208 -3.85 5.61 25.66
N GLU A 209 -5.09 5.72 25.23
CA GLU A 209 -6.07 4.63 25.25
C GLU A 209 -5.75 3.51 24.23
N GLY A 210 -4.89 3.82 23.25
CA GLY A 210 -4.57 2.90 22.16
C GLY A 210 -5.69 2.75 21.13
N PHE A 211 -5.62 1.68 20.36
CA PHE A 211 -6.62 1.30 19.35
C PHE A 211 -6.87 -0.21 19.38
N SER A 212 -8.04 -0.64 18.93
CA SER A 212 -8.45 -2.05 18.93
C SER A 212 -7.69 -2.88 17.87
N LYS A 213 -7.70 -4.21 18.03
CA LYS A 213 -7.12 -5.13 17.02
C LYS A 213 -7.78 -4.98 15.66
N SER A 214 -9.08 -4.73 15.60
CA SER A 214 -9.83 -4.51 14.36
C SER A 214 -9.47 -3.20 13.65
N GLU A 215 -8.98 -2.21 14.38
CA GLU A 215 -8.56 -0.92 13.83
C GLU A 215 -7.12 -0.93 13.31
N LYS A 216 -6.31 -1.93 13.65
CA LYS A 216 -4.86 -2.00 13.34
C LYS A 216 -4.52 -1.76 11.87
N GLU A 217 -5.35 -2.24 10.95
CA GLU A 217 -5.17 -2.00 9.50
C GLU A 217 -5.91 -0.75 9.03
N LEU A 218 -7.00 -0.41 9.71
CA LEU A 218 -7.87 0.71 9.34
C LEU A 218 -7.22 2.06 9.62
N ILE A 219 -6.42 2.18 10.70
CA ILE A 219 -5.73 3.42 11.06
C ILE A 219 -4.80 3.97 9.97
N PHE A 220 -4.38 3.12 9.03
CA PHE A 220 -3.55 3.48 7.87
C PHE A 220 -4.37 3.75 6.60
N LYS A 221 -5.71 3.70 6.66
CA LYS A 221 -6.57 4.07 5.52
C LYS A 221 -6.79 5.58 5.47
N LYS A 222 -6.97 6.10 4.25
CA LYS A 222 -7.33 7.53 4.06
C LYS A 222 -8.62 7.85 4.81
N PHE A 223 -8.66 9.00 5.46
CA PHE A 223 -9.84 9.55 6.17
C PHE A 223 -10.32 8.70 7.36
N TYR A 224 -9.56 7.70 7.76
CA TYR A 224 -9.96 6.90 8.92
C TYR A 224 -9.73 7.67 10.22
N LYS A 225 -10.75 7.66 11.07
CA LYS A 225 -10.72 8.19 12.43
C LYS A 225 -11.19 7.08 13.36
N GLY A 226 -10.46 6.82 14.44
CA GLY A 226 -10.87 5.86 15.48
C GLY A 226 -12.26 6.16 16.01
N GLN A 227 -12.96 5.14 16.46
CA GLN A 227 -14.38 5.26 16.90
C GLN A 227 -14.57 6.31 18.00
N ASN A 228 -13.61 6.43 18.93
CA ASN A 228 -13.68 7.37 20.05
C ASN A 228 -13.26 8.81 19.68
N HIS A 229 -12.82 9.07 18.44
CA HIS A 229 -12.20 10.35 18.05
C HIS A 229 -12.82 10.99 16.80
N LYS A 230 -14.08 10.66 16.48
CA LYS A 230 -14.79 11.17 15.30
C LYS A 230 -14.80 12.70 15.23
N ASN A 231 -14.85 13.39 16.36
CA ASN A 231 -14.91 14.86 16.46
C ASN A 231 -13.54 15.56 16.64
N SER A 232 -12.45 14.85 16.44
CA SER A 232 -11.10 15.32 16.80
C SER A 232 -10.47 16.35 15.84
N GLY A 233 -11.23 17.04 15.00
CA GLY A 233 -10.71 18.13 14.13
C GLY A 233 -9.60 17.73 13.14
N SER A 234 -9.19 16.45 13.08
CA SER A 234 -8.18 15.95 12.15
C SER A 234 -8.84 15.29 10.95
N LEU A 235 -8.20 15.37 9.78
CA LEU A 235 -8.74 14.82 8.53
C LEU A 235 -8.53 13.29 8.39
N GLY A 236 -7.80 12.63 9.31
CA GLY A 236 -7.50 11.19 9.22
C GLY A 236 -6.48 10.83 8.12
N PHE A 237 -5.61 11.78 7.76
CA PHE A 237 -4.60 11.63 6.70
C PHE A 237 -3.20 11.28 7.22
N GLY A 238 -2.85 11.68 8.44
CA GLY A 238 -1.47 11.63 8.94
C GLY A 238 -0.83 10.24 8.88
N LEU A 239 -1.50 9.20 9.41
CA LEU A 239 -0.96 7.84 9.41
C LEU A 239 -0.92 7.22 8.00
N TRP A 240 -1.87 7.57 7.14
CA TRP A 240 -1.82 7.15 5.73
C TRP A 240 -0.62 7.79 5.01
N ALA A 241 -0.35 9.10 5.23
CA ALA A 241 0.85 9.77 4.70
C ALA A 241 2.14 9.10 5.21
N CYS A 242 2.23 8.77 6.50
CA CYS A 242 3.36 8.02 7.05
C CYS A 242 3.56 6.69 6.31
N LYS A 243 2.49 5.97 5.99
CA LYS A 243 2.56 4.72 5.22
C LYS A 243 3.09 4.93 3.80
N GLN A 244 2.67 6.01 3.10
CA GLN A 244 3.20 6.34 1.78
C GLN A 244 4.68 6.73 1.82
N ILE A 245 5.07 7.57 2.78
CA ILE A 245 6.48 7.96 2.98
C ILE A 245 7.36 6.72 3.23
N CYS A 246 6.92 5.81 4.09
CA CYS A 246 7.64 4.54 4.31
C CYS A 246 7.75 3.73 3.01
N LYS A 247 6.68 3.66 2.21
CA LYS A 247 6.70 2.95 0.92
C LYS A 247 7.70 3.56 -0.06
N ILE A 248 7.78 4.90 -0.16
CA ILE A 248 8.73 5.62 -1.02
C ILE A 248 10.19 5.27 -0.65
N HIS A 249 10.47 5.09 0.65
CA HIS A 249 11.80 4.79 1.15
C HIS A 249 12.08 3.28 1.31
N SER A 250 11.15 2.40 0.91
CA SER A 250 11.23 0.95 1.15
C SER A 250 11.34 0.58 2.65
N PHE A 251 10.81 1.44 3.53
CA PHE A 251 10.71 1.20 4.97
C PHE A 251 9.40 0.51 5.33
N LEU A 252 9.38 -0.16 6.47
CA LEU A 252 8.20 -0.85 6.96
C LEU A 252 7.60 -0.13 8.17
N LEU A 253 6.36 0.36 8.03
CA LEU A 253 5.60 0.96 9.14
C LEU A 253 4.74 -0.10 9.81
N LYS A 254 4.96 -0.28 11.12
CA LYS A 254 4.15 -1.16 11.98
C LYS A 254 3.50 -0.36 13.10
N ALA A 255 2.33 -0.79 13.52
CA ALA A 255 1.66 -0.26 14.69
C ALA A 255 1.31 -1.40 15.64
N ASN A 256 1.52 -1.17 16.92
CA ASN A 256 1.08 -2.06 17.98
C ASN A 256 0.41 -1.23 19.08
N SER A 257 -0.66 -1.76 19.65
CA SER A 257 -1.45 -1.07 20.67
C SER A 257 -1.87 -2.03 21.77
N THR A 258 -1.93 -1.49 22.97
CA THR A 258 -2.44 -2.13 24.17
C THR A 258 -3.39 -1.16 24.89
N LYS A 259 -4.03 -1.58 25.98
CA LYS A 259 -4.82 -0.70 26.85
C LYS A 259 -3.99 0.43 27.52
N HIS A 260 -2.67 0.39 27.39
CA HIS A 260 -1.74 1.33 28.01
C HIS A 260 -0.95 2.15 26.97
N GLY A 261 -1.53 2.34 25.78
CA GLY A 261 -0.94 3.16 24.73
C GLY A 261 -0.58 2.42 23.46
N SER A 262 -0.04 3.18 22.50
CA SER A 262 0.34 2.69 21.17
C SER A 262 1.83 2.86 20.93
N THR A 263 2.34 2.05 20.02
CA THR A 263 3.71 2.15 19.52
C THR A 263 3.69 2.05 18.00
N PHE A 264 4.20 3.08 17.35
CA PHE A 264 4.44 3.10 15.92
C PHE A 264 5.93 2.85 15.67
N ALA A 265 6.25 1.87 14.83
CA ALA A 265 7.62 1.49 14.49
C ALA A 265 7.86 1.68 13.00
N VAL A 266 8.87 2.47 12.65
CA VAL A 266 9.40 2.61 11.28
C VAL A 266 10.70 1.83 11.23
N LEU A 267 10.66 0.68 10.57
CA LEU A 267 11.83 -0.20 10.40
C LEU A 267 12.57 0.22 9.11
N CYS A 268 13.83 0.59 9.26
CA CYS A 268 14.68 1.14 8.20
C CYS A 268 16.14 0.67 8.32
#